data_bee8efa5f371a00fac42530e96ef9bd7
#
_entry.id   bee8efa5f371a00fac42530e96ef9bd7
#
_cell.length_a   1.000
_cell.length_b   1.000
_cell.length_c   1.000
_cell.angle_alpha   90.00
_cell.angle_beta   90.00
_cell.angle_gamma   90.00
#
_symmetry.space_group_name_H-M   'P 1'
#
loop_
_entity.id
_entity.type
_entity.pdbx_description
1 polymer ?
#
loop_
_entity_poly.entity_id
_entity_poly.type
_entity_poly.pdbx_seq_one_letter_code
_entity_poly.pdbx_strand_id
1 'polypeptide(L)'
;MENLGLQNIADAVRRFAGANVKDYGGIGGLKTVSVRSLGATHTAVAYDGVAVSNTQAGQIDIGRFALDDIDMLSLSVGQNHDLLQPARLFASAGILSIYSKNPLEGTDKAYTFKGQIKSGSFGLINPSLTWGQRITQRTCYTLNSNYLQADGNYPFKLINGKYTTNEKRKNSDIKSWHTEANLFHTLKDSSQLNIKAYYFDSERGLPGSVILYNDQANERLWDRNIFIQARYLKDITSEWTLQGQAKYNYSWNKYEDTDVKYEGGRQTDINKQQEYYLSATIQWQPCSTFSTSWANDLVLNTLDNNLPNNPNPTRYTWLSAFNLRYQWKGLTATGTLVHTLIAEDVKSGNRPDNRSRFSPTLSFIYRPWEKYSLFLRLMYKDTFRVPTFNDLYYQRMGNTDLRPEKAREYNIGITWSGTPFSFTNYVMLTVDGYFNEVNDKIVALPTTYVWKMMNFGKVHITGADITLRTSIPIHRNIDLSITGNYTYQKAIDVTSVSYTHLTLPTSDLV
;
A
#
# COMPACT_ATOMS: atom_id res chain seq x y z
N MET A 1 17.79 -7.69 5.27
CA MET A 1 17.28 -6.41 5.82
C MET A 1 17.95 -6.04 7.15
N GLU A 2 18.25 -6.99 8.02
CA GLU A 2 18.93 -6.74 9.32
C GLU A 2 20.24 -5.95 9.19
N ASN A 3 21.06 -6.26 8.17
CA ASN A 3 22.34 -5.58 7.92
C ASN A 3 22.23 -4.13 7.43
N LEU A 4 21.04 -3.62 7.17
CA LEU A 4 20.81 -2.29 6.61
C LEU A 4 20.35 -1.26 7.65
N GLY A 5 20.21 -1.65 8.93
CA GLY A 5 19.79 -0.77 10.02
C GLY A 5 18.37 -0.22 9.88
N LEU A 6 17.48 -0.91 9.14
CA LEU A 6 16.10 -0.49 8.92
C LEU A 6 15.27 -0.64 10.19
N GLN A 7 14.51 0.38 10.55
CA GLN A 7 13.70 0.38 11.76
C GLN A 7 12.29 -0.20 11.53
N ASN A 8 11.71 0.08 10.35
CA ASN A 8 10.35 -0.31 9.98
C ASN A 8 10.22 -0.53 8.48
N ILE A 9 9.05 -1.01 8.03
CA ILE A 9 8.76 -1.25 6.60
C ILE A 9 8.86 0.03 5.77
N ALA A 10 8.43 1.16 6.31
CA ALA A 10 8.46 2.42 5.59
C ALA A 10 9.90 2.83 5.20
N ASP A 11 10.89 2.56 6.08
CA ASP A 11 12.30 2.80 5.79
C ASP A 11 12.82 1.89 4.68
N ALA A 12 12.34 0.64 4.64
CA ALA A 12 12.67 -0.28 3.55
C ALA A 12 12.05 0.17 2.22
N VAL A 13 10.79 0.60 2.25
CA VAL A 13 10.05 1.04 1.06
C VAL A 13 10.63 2.33 0.47
N ARG A 14 11.15 3.25 1.28
CA ARG A 14 11.84 4.46 0.81
C ARG A 14 13.06 4.16 -0.07
N ARG A 15 13.58 2.93 -0.02
CA ARG A 15 14.71 2.48 -0.86
C ARG A 15 14.28 1.93 -2.23
N PHE A 16 12.99 1.89 -2.54
CA PHE A 16 12.52 1.55 -3.88
C PHE A 16 12.42 2.82 -4.74
N ALA A 17 12.99 2.79 -5.93
CA ALA A 17 12.80 3.85 -6.91
C ALA A 17 11.30 3.96 -7.29
N GLY A 18 10.80 5.18 -7.47
CA GLY A 18 9.39 5.45 -7.75
C GLY A 18 8.45 5.32 -6.56
N ALA A 19 8.91 4.85 -5.39
CA ALA A 19 8.13 4.84 -4.16
C ALA A 19 8.25 6.16 -3.41
N ASN A 20 7.12 6.70 -2.97
CA ASN A 20 7.06 7.84 -2.08
C ASN A 20 6.34 7.41 -0.79
N VAL A 21 7.04 7.50 0.33
CA VAL A 21 6.48 7.23 1.66
C VAL A 21 6.17 8.55 2.33
N LYS A 22 4.88 8.82 2.53
CA LYS A 22 4.42 9.96 3.31
C LYS A 22 4.30 9.57 4.77
N ASP A 23 5.00 10.32 5.62
CA ASP A 23 5.00 10.15 7.07
C ASP A 23 4.26 11.32 7.71
N TYR A 24 3.24 11.02 8.52
CA TYR A 24 2.34 12.02 9.09
C TYR A 24 2.65 12.38 10.55
N GLY A 25 3.82 11.99 11.06
CA GLY A 25 4.18 12.42 12.41
C GLY A 25 5.17 11.54 13.17
N GLY A 26 6.28 11.13 12.57
CA GLY A 26 7.36 10.44 13.27
C GLY A 26 7.01 9.00 13.68
N ILE A 27 7.39 8.56 14.88
CA ILE A 27 7.26 7.15 15.31
C ILE A 27 5.79 6.72 15.33
N GLY A 28 4.89 7.54 15.88
CA GLY A 28 3.46 7.27 15.98
C GLY A 28 2.64 7.66 14.75
N GLY A 29 3.26 8.34 13.75
CA GLY A 29 2.55 8.82 12.58
C GLY A 29 2.11 7.72 11.63
N LEU A 30 0.98 7.96 10.97
CA LEU A 30 0.53 7.17 9.82
C LEU A 30 1.62 7.19 8.73
N LYS A 31 1.94 6.04 8.16
CA LYS A 31 2.90 5.92 7.05
C LYS A 31 2.22 5.28 5.86
N THR A 32 2.09 6.03 4.78
CA THR A 32 1.46 5.56 3.55
C THR A 32 2.46 5.49 2.41
N VAL A 33 2.24 4.57 1.49
CA VAL A 33 3.06 4.42 0.29
C VAL A 33 2.25 4.82 -0.94
N SER A 34 2.87 5.62 -1.79
CA SER A 34 2.37 5.90 -3.13
C SER A 34 3.44 5.59 -4.17
N VAL A 35 3.00 5.18 -5.36
CA VAL A 35 3.88 4.87 -6.46
C VAL A 35 3.72 5.96 -7.52
N ARG A 36 4.84 6.54 -7.96
CA ARG A 36 4.90 7.51 -9.07
C ARG A 36 3.86 8.63 -8.96
N SER A 37 3.67 9.20 -7.76
CA SER A 37 2.73 10.30 -7.44
C SER A 37 1.25 10.04 -7.76
N LEU A 38 0.82 8.81 -8.06
CA LEU A 38 -0.60 8.48 -8.27
C LEU A 38 -1.42 8.61 -6.98
N GLY A 39 -0.76 8.55 -5.82
CA GLY A 39 -1.39 8.60 -4.50
C GLY A 39 -1.48 7.22 -3.83
N ALA A 40 -1.56 7.23 -2.51
CA ALA A 40 -1.59 6.00 -1.71
C ALA A 40 -2.86 5.15 -1.97
N THR A 41 -3.94 5.78 -2.38
CA THR A 41 -5.22 5.11 -2.69
C THR A 41 -5.19 4.31 -4.00
N HIS A 42 -4.21 4.54 -4.87
CA HIS A 42 -3.97 3.77 -6.10
C HIS A 42 -2.96 2.62 -5.90
N THR A 43 -2.32 2.55 -4.72
CA THR A 43 -1.31 1.54 -4.40
C THR A 43 -1.93 0.46 -3.51
N ALA A 44 -1.97 -0.76 -3.99
CA ALA A 44 -2.36 -1.90 -3.16
C ALA A 44 -1.22 -2.32 -2.23
N VAL A 45 -1.59 -2.80 -1.05
CA VAL A 45 -0.68 -3.52 -0.14
C VAL A 45 -1.18 -4.96 -0.06
N ALA A 46 -0.32 -5.91 -0.37
CA ALA A 46 -0.61 -7.34 -0.25
C ALA A 46 0.23 -7.94 0.88
N TYR A 47 -0.40 -8.72 1.76
CA TYR A 47 0.30 -9.46 2.80
C TYR A 47 0.11 -10.96 2.55
N ASP A 48 1.23 -11.66 2.27
CA ASP A 48 1.27 -13.06 1.82
C ASP A 48 0.35 -13.34 0.61
N GLY A 49 0.31 -12.39 -0.33
CA GLY A 49 -0.48 -12.47 -1.56
C GLY A 49 -1.96 -12.09 -1.41
N VAL A 50 -2.44 -11.79 -0.19
CA VAL A 50 -3.82 -11.34 0.06
C VAL A 50 -3.85 -9.81 0.23
N ALA A 51 -4.72 -9.14 -0.50
CA ALA A 51 -4.83 -7.70 -0.43
C ALA A 51 -5.31 -7.22 0.95
N VAL A 52 -4.60 -6.25 1.52
CA VAL A 52 -4.99 -5.51 2.72
C VAL A 52 -5.75 -4.26 2.27
N SER A 53 -6.85 -3.96 2.91
CA SER A 53 -7.70 -2.83 2.54
C SER A 53 -8.18 -2.01 3.72
N ASN A 54 -8.50 -0.77 3.43
CA ASN A 54 -9.20 0.15 4.31
C ASN A 54 -10.22 0.92 3.45
N THR A 55 -11.46 0.49 3.44
CA THR A 55 -12.51 1.07 2.60
C THR A 55 -12.95 2.44 3.12
N GLN A 56 -12.79 2.70 4.42
CA GLN A 56 -13.11 3.99 5.04
C GLN A 56 -12.20 5.11 4.52
N ALA A 57 -10.86 4.93 4.62
CA ALA A 57 -9.87 5.96 4.29
C ALA A 57 -9.14 5.71 2.96
N GLY A 58 -9.21 4.51 2.41
CA GLY A 58 -8.56 4.12 1.15
C GLY A 58 -7.04 4.00 1.22
N GLN A 59 -6.43 4.22 2.38
CA GLN A 59 -4.98 4.20 2.57
C GLN A 59 -4.60 3.17 3.63
N ILE A 60 -3.48 2.49 3.43
CA ILE A 60 -2.95 1.51 4.37
C ILE A 60 -1.78 2.11 5.13
N ASP A 61 -1.83 2.06 6.46
CA ASP A 61 -0.69 2.35 7.31
C ASP A 61 0.31 1.18 7.23
N ILE A 62 1.40 1.38 6.48
CA ILE A 62 2.45 0.36 6.38
C ILE A 62 3.34 0.33 7.62
N GLY A 63 3.27 1.34 8.50
CA GLY A 63 4.01 1.39 9.77
C GLY A 63 3.54 0.38 10.81
N ARG A 64 2.33 -0.18 10.64
CA ARG A 64 1.75 -1.18 11.56
C ARG A 64 2.30 -2.59 11.37
N PHE A 65 3.01 -2.87 10.28
CA PHE A 65 3.60 -4.19 10.04
C PHE A 65 5.03 -4.24 10.57
N ALA A 66 5.34 -5.26 11.37
CA ALA A 66 6.66 -5.45 11.93
C ALA A 66 7.66 -5.92 10.86
N LEU A 67 8.84 -5.29 10.80
CA LEU A 67 9.89 -5.67 9.86
C LEU A 67 10.57 -7.00 10.24
N ASP A 68 10.55 -7.36 11.53
CA ASP A 68 11.29 -8.48 12.10
C ASP A 68 10.82 -9.86 11.56
N ASP A 69 9.57 -9.91 11.04
CA ASP A 69 8.90 -11.10 10.53
C ASP A 69 8.83 -11.18 9.01
N ILE A 70 9.46 -10.22 8.33
CA ILE A 70 9.37 -10.13 6.88
C ILE A 70 10.58 -10.79 6.25
N ASP A 71 10.30 -11.70 5.32
CA ASP A 71 11.30 -12.31 4.46
C ASP A 71 11.61 -11.43 3.25
N MET A 72 10.56 -11.01 2.55
CA MET A 72 10.68 -10.24 1.32
C MET A 72 9.69 -9.09 1.24
N LEU A 73 10.19 -7.94 0.79
CA LEU A 73 9.38 -6.81 0.31
C LEU A 73 9.58 -6.66 -1.19
N SER A 74 8.50 -6.54 -1.92
CA SER A 74 8.52 -6.31 -3.36
C SER A 74 7.60 -5.16 -3.72
N LEU A 75 8.07 -4.26 -4.57
CA LEU A 75 7.27 -3.20 -5.16
C LEU A 75 7.13 -3.47 -6.65
N SER A 76 5.91 -3.75 -7.09
CA SER A 76 5.56 -3.88 -8.50
C SER A 76 4.89 -2.61 -8.98
N VAL A 77 5.43 -2.01 -10.04
CA VAL A 77 4.88 -0.82 -10.69
C VAL A 77 4.24 -1.24 -12.00
N GLY A 78 2.93 -1.01 -12.09
CA GLY A 78 2.14 -1.39 -13.26
C GLY A 78 1.76 -2.87 -13.27
N GLN A 79 2.51 -3.75 -13.89
CA GLN A 79 2.18 -5.17 -13.99
C GLN A 79 3.11 -6.06 -13.18
N ASN A 80 2.52 -7.04 -12.51
CA ASN A 80 3.25 -8.13 -11.91
C ASN A 80 3.35 -9.32 -12.88
N HIS A 81 4.45 -10.06 -12.82
CA HIS A 81 4.67 -11.24 -13.67
C HIS A 81 3.96 -12.49 -13.18
N ASP A 82 3.45 -12.51 -11.94
CA ASP A 82 2.68 -13.62 -11.43
C ASP A 82 1.25 -13.58 -11.95
N LEU A 83 0.81 -14.61 -12.67
CA LEU A 83 -0.56 -14.76 -13.16
C LEU A 83 -1.50 -15.37 -12.11
N LEU A 84 -0.97 -15.98 -11.03
CA LEU A 84 -1.73 -16.53 -9.92
C LEU A 84 -2.04 -15.47 -8.85
N GLN A 85 -2.48 -14.29 -9.25
CA GLN A 85 -2.86 -13.23 -8.35
C GLN A 85 -4.36 -13.04 -8.29
N PRO A 86 -4.91 -12.52 -7.18
CA PRO A 86 -6.28 -12.06 -7.11
C PRO A 86 -6.58 -10.94 -8.11
N ALA A 87 -7.82 -10.86 -8.58
CA ALA A 87 -8.27 -9.83 -9.52
C ALA A 87 -8.04 -8.41 -8.99
N ARG A 88 -8.16 -8.22 -7.68
CA ARG A 88 -7.95 -6.94 -7.00
C ARG A 88 -6.52 -6.39 -7.14
N LEU A 89 -5.51 -7.27 -7.16
CA LEU A 89 -4.13 -6.83 -7.35
C LEU A 89 -3.88 -6.40 -8.80
N PHE A 90 -4.48 -7.06 -9.79
CA PHE A 90 -4.42 -6.62 -11.18
C PHE A 90 -5.06 -5.24 -11.39
N ALA A 91 -6.11 -4.92 -10.63
CA ALA A 91 -6.81 -3.64 -10.72
C ALA A 91 -6.01 -2.44 -10.16
N SER A 92 -4.94 -2.66 -9.40
CA SER A 92 -4.18 -1.60 -8.72
C SER A 92 -3.04 -1.05 -9.57
N ALA A 93 -2.74 0.25 -9.47
CA ALA A 93 -1.68 0.93 -10.23
C ALA A 93 -0.28 0.45 -9.80
N GLY A 94 -0.07 0.25 -8.50
CA GLY A 94 1.13 -0.33 -7.93
C GLY A 94 0.79 -1.29 -6.81
N ILE A 95 1.70 -2.23 -6.52
CA ILE A 95 1.51 -3.25 -5.48
C ILE A 95 2.76 -3.31 -4.61
N LEU A 96 2.60 -3.02 -3.32
CA LEU A 96 3.58 -3.34 -2.30
C LEU A 96 3.24 -4.72 -1.73
N SER A 97 4.05 -5.73 -2.03
CA SER A 97 3.88 -7.08 -1.51
C SER A 97 4.81 -7.30 -0.33
N ILE A 98 4.24 -7.78 0.76
CA ILE A 98 4.89 -8.12 2.02
C ILE A 98 4.77 -9.62 2.20
N TYR A 99 5.88 -10.33 2.35
CA TYR A 99 5.90 -11.77 2.55
C TYR A 99 6.50 -12.10 3.91
N SER A 100 5.74 -12.87 4.70
CA SER A 100 6.16 -13.33 6.02
C SER A 100 7.28 -14.36 5.92
N LYS A 101 8.15 -14.35 6.91
CA LYS A 101 9.21 -15.33 7.05
C LYS A 101 8.66 -16.64 7.61
N ASN A 102 9.01 -17.75 6.97
CA ASN A 102 8.92 -19.08 7.58
C ASN A 102 10.31 -19.51 8.08
N PRO A 103 10.64 -19.32 9.37
CA PRO A 103 11.98 -19.56 9.90
C PRO A 103 12.36 -21.04 9.96
N LEU A 104 11.44 -21.94 9.67
CA LEU A 104 11.66 -23.40 9.63
C LEU A 104 11.76 -23.94 8.20
N GLU A 105 11.56 -23.11 7.20
CA GLU A 105 11.70 -23.51 5.81
C GLU A 105 13.17 -23.83 5.48
N GLY A 106 13.39 -24.94 4.78
CA GLY A 106 14.74 -25.40 4.41
C GLY A 106 15.65 -25.81 5.58
N THR A 107 15.11 -26.01 6.79
CA THR A 107 15.88 -26.44 7.96
C THR A 107 15.27 -27.69 8.59
N ASP A 108 16.09 -28.52 9.25
CA ASP A 108 15.61 -29.69 10.02
C ASP A 108 15.29 -29.36 11.49
N LYS A 109 15.32 -28.08 11.87
CA LYS A 109 15.06 -27.65 13.23
C LYS A 109 13.60 -27.91 13.62
N ALA A 110 13.40 -28.44 14.82
CA ALA A 110 12.06 -28.67 15.37
C ALA A 110 11.40 -27.37 15.84
N TYR A 111 12.20 -26.40 16.31
CA TYR A 111 11.74 -25.09 16.75
C TYR A 111 12.79 -24.01 16.50
N THR A 112 12.34 -22.79 16.48
CA THR A 112 13.19 -21.58 16.47
C THR A 112 12.59 -20.55 17.43
N PHE A 113 13.46 -19.83 18.11
CA PHE A 113 13.08 -18.79 19.05
C PHE A 113 14.02 -17.60 18.87
N LYS A 114 13.45 -16.39 18.73
CA LYS A 114 14.20 -15.13 18.64
C LYS A 114 13.52 -14.10 19.54
N GLY A 115 14.24 -13.60 20.54
CA GLY A 115 13.85 -12.43 21.32
C GLY A 115 14.73 -11.26 20.95
N GLN A 116 14.15 -10.08 20.84
CA GLN A 116 14.86 -8.85 20.53
C GLN A 116 14.27 -7.68 21.31
N ILE A 117 15.11 -6.76 21.77
CA ILE A 117 14.69 -5.50 22.37
C ILE A 117 15.40 -4.38 21.61
N LYS A 118 14.64 -3.47 21.03
CA LYS A 118 15.14 -2.23 20.44
C LYS A 118 14.83 -1.10 21.42
N SER A 119 15.79 -0.23 21.67
CA SER A 119 15.62 0.98 22.46
C SER A 119 16.26 2.16 21.75
N GLY A 120 15.79 3.36 22.02
CA GLY A 120 16.28 4.55 21.34
C GLY A 120 15.84 5.84 21.99
N SER A 121 16.09 6.95 21.30
CA SER A 121 15.72 8.29 21.77
C SER A 121 14.22 8.44 21.95
N PHE A 122 13.82 9.40 22.77
CA PHE A 122 12.41 9.79 23.01
C PHE A 122 11.55 8.68 23.62
N GLY A 123 12.13 7.93 24.57
CA GLY A 123 11.42 6.89 25.29
C GLY A 123 11.10 5.65 24.46
N LEU A 124 11.78 5.43 23.33
CA LEU A 124 11.55 4.27 22.47
C LEU A 124 11.95 2.98 23.16
N ILE A 125 10.99 2.09 23.34
CA ILE A 125 11.16 0.70 23.78
C ILE A 125 10.32 -0.18 22.86
N ASN A 126 10.96 -1.18 22.26
CA ASN A 126 10.31 -2.08 21.31
C ASN A 126 10.82 -3.53 21.46
N PRO A 127 10.31 -4.29 22.46
CA PRO A 127 10.53 -5.72 22.55
C PRO A 127 9.77 -6.47 21.48
N SER A 128 10.38 -7.51 20.92
CA SER A 128 9.77 -8.43 19.97
C SER A 128 10.15 -9.88 20.25
N LEU A 129 9.23 -10.78 19.96
CA LEU A 129 9.36 -12.21 20.13
C LEU A 129 8.90 -12.92 18.87
N THR A 130 9.73 -13.81 18.37
CA THR A 130 9.39 -14.72 17.27
C THR A 130 9.58 -16.16 17.74
N TRP A 131 8.54 -16.98 17.61
CA TRP A 131 8.59 -18.41 17.88
C TRP A 131 8.08 -19.17 16.67
N GLY A 132 8.84 -20.12 16.19
CA GLY A 132 8.44 -21.09 15.18
C GLY A 132 8.56 -22.50 15.70
N GLN A 133 7.57 -23.34 15.40
CA GLN A 133 7.59 -24.75 15.78
C GLN A 133 7.08 -25.63 14.64
N ARG A 134 7.79 -26.71 14.38
CA ARG A 134 7.38 -27.77 13.48
C ARG A 134 6.56 -28.81 14.25
N ILE A 135 5.30 -28.95 13.88
CA ILE A 135 4.39 -29.97 14.49
C ILE A 135 4.60 -31.32 13.81
N THR A 136 4.71 -31.28 12.47
CA THR A 136 5.01 -32.47 11.63
C THR A 136 5.96 -32.05 10.52
N GLN A 137 6.45 -32.99 9.73
CA GLN A 137 7.26 -32.67 8.53
C GLN A 137 6.53 -31.79 7.52
N ARG A 138 5.19 -31.74 7.57
CA ARG A 138 4.32 -31.01 6.64
C ARG A 138 3.61 -29.81 7.27
N THR A 139 3.78 -29.62 8.58
CA THR A 139 3.04 -28.58 9.32
C THR A 139 3.98 -27.83 10.23
N CYS A 140 4.05 -26.54 10.07
CA CYS A 140 4.71 -25.65 11.03
C CYS A 140 3.84 -24.42 11.30
N TYR A 141 4.04 -23.84 12.48
CA TYR A 141 3.43 -22.56 12.82
C TYR A 141 4.48 -21.57 13.30
N THR A 142 4.18 -20.29 13.15
CA THR A 142 4.96 -19.19 13.70
C THR A 142 4.06 -18.27 14.52
N LEU A 143 4.60 -17.74 15.60
CA LEU A 143 3.98 -16.72 16.42
C LEU A 143 4.97 -15.58 16.57
N ASN A 144 4.53 -14.37 16.20
CA ASN A 144 5.30 -13.15 16.31
C ASN A 144 4.52 -12.16 17.15
N SER A 145 5.19 -11.53 18.11
CA SER A 145 4.59 -10.49 18.93
C SER A 145 5.58 -9.35 19.13
N ASN A 146 5.09 -8.14 18.98
CA ASN A 146 5.89 -6.92 19.04
C ASN A 146 5.11 -5.86 19.83
N TYR A 147 5.75 -5.25 20.80
CA TYR A 147 5.22 -4.11 21.52
C TYR A 147 6.09 -2.90 21.24
N LEU A 148 5.48 -1.75 20.96
CA LEU A 148 6.16 -0.49 20.73
C LEU A 148 5.60 0.57 21.66
N GLN A 149 6.50 1.24 22.38
CA GLN A 149 6.18 2.44 23.14
C GLN A 149 7.21 3.51 22.85
N ALA A 150 6.77 4.75 22.66
CA ALA A 150 7.63 5.92 22.55
C ALA A 150 6.89 7.18 22.98
N ASP A 151 7.61 8.14 23.59
CA ASP A 151 7.05 9.45 23.96
C ASP A 151 7.02 10.40 22.75
N GLY A 152 7.91 10.22 21.80
CA GLY A 152 7.98 10.99 20.56
C GLY A 152 8.28 12.49 20.74
N ASN A 153 8.69 12.93 21.92
CA ASN A 153 8.87 14.32 22.34
C ASN A 153 10.19 14.96 21.86
N TYR A 154 10.54 14.78 20.58
CA TYR A 154 11.78 15.28 20.03
C TYR A 154 11.87 16.83 20.04
N PRO A 155 13.08 17.40 20.28
CA PRO A 155 13.29 18.84 20.19
C PRO A 155 13.39 19.30 18.74
N PHE A 156 12.88 20.50 18.47
CA PHE A 156 13.00 21.13 17.15
C PHE A 156 13.11 22.65 17.30
N LYS A 157 13.60 23.31 16.26
CA LYS A 157 13.60 24.77 16.16
C LYS A 157 12.39 25.25 15.36
N LEU A 158 11.58 26.09 15.99
CA LEU A 158 10.47 26.78 15.30
C LEU A 158 10.95 28.15 14.86
N ILE A 159 10.92 28.40 13.55
CA ILE A 159 11.28 29.69 12.95
C ILE A 159 10.00 30.33 12.42
N ASN A 160 9.69 31.53 12.94
CA ASN A 160 8.56 32.32 12.50
C ASN A 160 9.03 33.77 12.24
N GLY A 161 9.32 34.10 10.99
CA GLY A 161 9.92 35.36 10.61
C GLY A 161 11.29 35.55 11.26
N LYS A 162 11.43 36.53 12.13
CA LYS A 162 12.68 36.84 12.88
C LYS A 162 12.79 36.07 14.20
N TYR A 163 11.74 35.42 14.64
CA TYR A 163 11.72 34.71 15.93
C TYR A 163 12.12 33.26 15.74
N THR A 164 13.00 32.79 16.62
CA THR A 164 13.41 31.38 16.68
C THR A 164 13.25 30.90 18.10
N THR A 165 12.47 29.84 18.30
CA THR A 165 12.27 29.19 19.60
C THR A 165 12.73 27.74 19.53
N ASN A 166 13.17 27.20 20.68
CA ASN A 166 13.47 25.78 20.83
C ASN A 166 12.26 25.12 21.48
N GLU A 167 11.59 24.28 20.73
CA GLU A 167 10.36 23.60 21.15
C GLU A 167 10.59 22.09 21.30
N LYS A 168 9.66 21.42 22.02
CA LYS A 168 9.56 19.97 22.02
C LYS A 168 8.21 19.56 21.45
N ARG A 169 8.21 18.51 20.62
CA ARG A 169 6.97 17.96 20.10
C ARG A 169 6.11 17.45 21.25
N LYS A 170 4.86 17.88 21.31
CA LYS A 170 3.86 17.45 22.29
C LYS A 170 2.85 16.53 21.62
N ASN A 171 2.17 15.70 22.40
CA ASN A 171 1.11 14.80 21.94
C ASN A 171 1.54 13.93 20.73
N SER A 172 2.75 13.36 20.79
CA SER A 172 3.35 12.53 19.73
C SER A 172 3.74 11.15 20.24
N ASP A 173 3.23 10.79 21.40
CA ASP A 173 3.39 9.48 22.03
C ASP A 173 2.64 8.39 21.26
N ILE A 174 3.16 7.17 21.36
CA ILE A 174 2.51 5.97 20.85
C ILE A 174 2.70 4.81 21.81
N LYS A 175 1.66 3.98 21.93
CA LYS A 175 1.72 2.60 22.41
C LYS A 175 1.04 1.72 21.39
N SER A 176 1.70 0.66 20.95
CA SER A 176 1.07 -0.29 20.05
C SER A 176 1.49 -1.72 20.36
N TRP A 177 0.59 -2.63 20.07
CA TRP A 177 0.82 -4.06 20.17
C TRP A 177 0.43 -4.72 18.85
N HIS A 178 1.35 -5.47 18.31
CA HIS A 178 1.17 -6.27 17.11
C HIS A 178 1.44 -7.73 17.44
N THR A 179 0.56 -8.62 17.00
CA THR A 179 0.74 -10.06 17.10
C THR A 179 0.23 -10.73 15.85
N GLU A 180 0.98 -11.67 15.32
CA GLU A 180 0.55 -12.51 14.22
C GLU A 180 0.91 -13.97 14.45
N ALA A 181 0.02 -14.84 14.00
CA ALA A 181 0.24 -16.28 13.96
C ALA A 181 0.07 -16.79 12.53
N ASN A 182 1.02 -17.59 12.07
CA ASN A 182 0.96 -18.20 10.74
C ASN A 182 0.98 -19.73 10.90
N LEU A 183 0.14 -20.40 10.14
CA LEU A 183 0.15 -21.86 9.97
C LEU A 183 0.48 -22.16 8.52
N PHE A 184 1.54 -22.93 8.31
CA PHE A 184 1.95 -23.46 7.02
C PHE A 184 1.71 -24.94 6.99
N HIS A 185 0.89 -25.41 6.08
CA HIS A 185 0.56 -26.84 5.96
C HIS A 185 0.64 -27.29 4.51
N THR A 186 1.44 -28.33 4.25
CA THR A 186 1.49 -29.01 2.96
C THR A 186 0.67 -30.29 3.06
N LEU A 187 -0.39 -30.43 2.27
CA LEU A 187 -1.27 -31.59 2.26
C LEU A 187 -0.55 -32.81 1.63
N LYS A 188 -1.20 -33.97 1.69
CA LYS A 188 -0.62 -35.23 1.13
C LYS A 188 -0.45 -35.17 -0.38
N ASP A 189 -1.28 -34.41 -1.07
CA ASP A 189 -1.26 -34.19 -2.53
C ASP A 189 -0.36 -33.00 -2.93
N SER A 190 0.53 -32.55 -2.04
CA SER A 190 1.45 -31.42 -2.22
C SER A 190 0.77 -30.06 -2.33
N SER A 191 -0.54 -29.96 -2.19
CA SER A 191 -1.21 -28.67 -2.10
C SER A 191 -0.81 -27.93 -0.83
N GLN A 192 -0.80 -26.59 -0.88
CA GLN A 192 -0.34 -25.74 0.21
C GLN A 192 -1.52 -24.97 0.80
N LEU A 193 -1.61 -24.98 2.12
CA LEU A 193 -2.56 -24.18 2.88
C LEU A 193 -1.80 -23.30 3.86
N ASN A 194 -1.91 -21.99 3.70
CA ASN A 194 -1.34 -21.00 4.60
C ASN A 194 -2.48 -20.23 5.27
N ILE A 195 -2.48 -20.20 6.60
CA ILE A 195 -3.46 -19.44 7.39
C ILE A 195 -2.71 -18.43 8.23
N LYS A 196 -3.17 -17.19 8.21
CA LYS A 196 -2.63 -16.10 9.04
C LYS A 196 -3.74 -15.51 9.90
N ALA A 197 -3.46 -15.34 11.18
CA ALA A 197 -4.22 -14.50 12.09
C ALA A 197 -3.37 -13.28 12.50
N TYR A 198 -3.95 -12.12 12.49
CA TYR A 198 -3.29 -10.84 12.74
C TYR A 198 -4.09 -10.02 13.74
N TYR A 199 -3.40 -9.45 14.71
CA TYR A 199 -3.92 -8.52 15.69
C TYR A 199 -3.02 -7.28 15.78
N PHE A 200 -3.61 -6.12 15.73
CA PHE A 200 -2.96 -4.83 15.96
C PHE A 200 -3.85 -3.96 16.83
N ASP A 201 -3.27 -3.35 17.84
CA ASP A 201 -3.93 -2.36 18.72
C ASP A 201 -2.96 -1.21 18.94
N SER A 202 -3.42 0.02 18.85
CA SER A 202 -2.59 1.18 19.13
C SER A 202 -3.37 2.33 19.74
N GLU A 203 -2.68 3.08 20.58
CA GLU A 203 -3.08 4.37 21.10
C GLU A 203 -1.96 5.38 20.78
N ARG A 204 -2.32 6.53 20.21
CA ARG A 204 -1.34 7.55 19.83
C ARG A 204 -1.90 8.96 19.96
N GLY A 205 -1.03 9.90 20.32
CA GLY A 205 -1.29 11.31 20.19
C GLY A 205 -1.17 11.76 18.73
N LEU A 206 -1.96 12.76 18.35
CA LEU A 206 -1.88 13.44 17.06
C LEU A 206 -1.37 14.86 17.30
N PRO A 207 -0.10 15.12 16.98
CA PRO A 207 0.57 16.34 17.44
C PRO A 207 0.14 17.62 16.72
N GLY A 208 -0.80 17.59 15.79
CA GLY A 208 -1.27 18.75 15.06
C GLY A 208 -0.20 19.45 14.19
N SER A 209 -0.53 20.61 13.64
CA SER A 209 0.39 21.41 12.85
C SER A 209 1.42 22.12 13.72
N VAL A 210 2.67 22.26 13.21
CA VAL A 210 3.72 23.05 13.87
C VAL A 210 3.51 24.51 13.46
N ILE A 211 2.75 25.24 14.27
CA ILE A 211 2.52 26.68 14.09
C ILE A 211 2.80 27.40 15.43
N LEU A 212 3.17 28.68 15.34
CA LEU A 212 3.34 29.50 16.52
C LEU A 212 2.00 29.54 17.29
N TYR A 213 2.04 29.38 18.61
CA TYR A 213 0.88 29.32 19.52
C TYR A 213 0.01 28.06 19.44
N ASN A 214 0.36 27.03 18.67
CA ASN A 214 -0.29 25.72 18.74
C ASN A 214 0.48 24.81 19.71
N ASP A 215 0.33 25.02 20.98
CA ASP A 215 0.94 24.19 22.04
C ASP A 215 -0.06 23.21 22.72
N GLN A 216 -1.31 23.19 22.25
CA GLN A 216 -2.43 22.45 22.82
C GLN A 216 -3.08 21.48 21.83
N ALA A 217 -2.27 20.68 21.11
CA ALA A 217 -2.81 19.56 20.36
C ALA A 217 -3.28 18.47 21.34
N ASN A 218 -4.59 18.24 21.42
CA ASN A 218 -5.21 17.27 22.32
C ASN A 218 -5.87 16.11 21.57
N GLU A 219 -5.69 16.02 20.27
CA GLU A 219 -6.25 14.97 19.45
C GLU A 219 -5.56 13.62 19.74
N ARG A 220 -6.34 12.59 19.89
CA ARG A 220 -5.86 11.22 20.09
C ARG A 220 -6.56 10.25 19.16
N LEU A 221 -5.84 9.20 18.79
CA LEU A 221 -6.33 8.15 17.92
C LEU A 221 -6.04 6.78 18.54
N TRP A 222 -7.07 5.95 18.60
CA TRP A 222 -6.99 4.54 18.91
C TRP A 222 -7.36 3.74 17.67
N ASP A 223 -6.54 2.76 17.32
CA ASP A 223 -6.79 1.86 16.20
C ASP A 223 -6.72 0.41 16.67
N ARG A 224 -7.68 -0.41 16.26
CA ARG A 224 -7.63 -1.86 16.40
C ARG A 224 -7.94 -2.51 15.07
N ASN A 225 -7.10 -3.45 14.68
CA ASN A 225 -7.31 -4.22 13.47
C ASN A 225 -7.09 -5.71 13.73
N ILE A 226 -8.06 -6.52 13.36
CA ILE A 226 -8.03 -7.97 13.48
C ILE A 226 -8.37 -8.55 12.13
N PHE A 227 -7.55 -9.45 11.61
CA PHE A 227 -7.94 -10.22 10.45
C PHE A 227 -7.48 -11.68 10.54
N ILE A 228 -8.22 -12.53 9.89
CA ILE A 228 -7.84 -13.89 9.58
C ILE A 228 -7.91 -14.07 8.07
N GLN A 229 -6.87 -14.67 7.50
CA GLN A 229 -6.82 -14.98 6.07
C GLN A 229 -6.30 -16.39 5.84
N ALA A 230 -6.77 -16.99 4.77
CA ALA A 230 -6.30 -18.30 4.29
C ALA A 230 -5.96 -18.20 2.81
N ARG A 231 -4.88 -18.87 2.40
CA ARG A 231 -4.48 -19.06 1.02
C ARG A 231 -4.27 -20.53 0.76
N TYR A 232 -4.96 -21.07 -0.23
CA TYR A 232 -4.83 -22.44 -0.71
C TYR A 232 -4.26 -22.43 -2.13
N LEU A 233 -3.25 -23.25 -2.38
CA LEU A 233 -2.62 -23.40 -3.70
C LEU A 233 -2.55 -24.88 -4.03
N LYS A 234 -3.01 -25.25 -5.24
CA LYS A 234 -3.01 -26.62 -5.71
C LYS A 234 -2.68 -26.71 -7.20
N ASP A 235 -1.70 -27.52 -7.53
CA ASP A 235 -1.51 -28.01 -8.89
C ASP A 235 -2.48 -29.18 -9.12
N ILE A 236 -3.52 -28.93 -9.95
CA ILE A 236 -4.53 -29.94 -10.27
C ILE A 236 -3.92 -30.96 -11.25
N THR A 237 -3.19 -30.45 -12.24
CA THR A 237 -2.37 -31.19 -13.19
C THR A 237 -1.07 -30.45 -13.42
N SER A 238 -0.19 -30.96 -14.29
CA SER A 238 1.02 -30.25 -14.73
C SER A 238 0.73 -28.93 -15.48
N GLU A 239 -0.50 -28.75 -15.97
CA GLU A 239 -0.91 -27.56 -16.73
C GLU A 239 -1.84 -26.65 -15.97
N TRP A 240 -2.58 -27.17 -14.98
CA TRP A 240 -3.61 -26.43 -14.27
C TRP A 240 -3.25 -26.23 -12.82
N THR A 241 -3.21 -24.97 -12.41
CA THR A 241 -3.01 -24.55 -11.02
C THR A 241 -4.20 -23.73 -10.54
N LEU A 242 -4.68 -24.03 -9.33
CA LEU A 242 -5.77 -23.33 -8.63
C LEU A 242 -5.23 -22.63 -7.41
N GLN A 243 -5.60 -21.37 -7.24
CA GLN A 243 -5.41 -20.64 -5.98
C GLN A 243 -6.76 -20.16 -5.45
N GLY A 244 -7.03 -20.46 -4.19
CA GLY A 244 -8.16 -19.92 -3.43
C GLY A 244 -7.68 -19.02 -2.30
N GLN A 245 -8.39 -17.94 -2.02
CA GLN A 245 -8.12 -17.07 -0.88
C GLN A 245 -9.40 -16.67 -0.19
N ALA A 246 -9.36 -16.59 1.14
CA ALA A 246 -10.45 -16.07 1.97
C ALA A 246 -9.87 -15.16 3.04
N LYS A 247 -10.58 -14.09 3.38
CA LYS A 247 -10.20 -13.17 4.44
C LYS A 247 -11.43 -12.58 5.11
N TYR A 248 -11.38 -12.51 6.43
CA TYR A 248 -12.24 -11.65 7.22
C TYR A 248 -11.38 -10.60 7.92
N ASN A 249 -11.77 -9.32 7.82
CA ASN A 249 -11.08 -8.22 8.48
C ASN A 249 -12.07 -7.37 9.27
N TYR A 250 -11.74 -7.10 10.51
CA TYR A 250 -12.43 -6.16 11.38
C TYR A 250 -11.47 -5.03 11.76
N SER A 251 -11.91 -3.79 11.57
CA SER A 251 -11.17 -2.60 12.01
C SER A 251 -12.09 -1.72 12.85
N TRP A 252 -11.55 -1.26 13.96
CA TRP A 252 -12.16 -0.26 14.82
C TRP A 252 -11.20 0.89 15.03
N ASN A 253 -11.68 2.12 14.90
CA ASN A 253 -10.92 3.28 15.29
C ASN A 253 -11.78 4.25 16.09
N LYS A 254 -11.12 4.97 17.01
CA LYS A 254 -11.69 6.05 17.79
C LYS A 254 -10.77 7.26 17.65
N TYR A 255 -11.29 8.36 17.14
CA TYR A 255 -10.68 9.68 17.19
C TYR A 255 -11.33 10.48 18.31
N GLU A 256 -10.54 11.22 19.08
CA GLU A 256 -11.02 12.11 20.11
C GLU A 256 -10.23 13.41 20.06
N ASP A 257 -10.95 14.54 20.04
CA ASP A 257 -10.39 15.89 20.18
C ASP A 257 -11.06 16.59 21.37
N THR A 258 -10.25 17.00 22.34
CA THR A 258 -10.70 17.70 23.54
C THR A 258 -10.41 19.17 23.35
N ASP A 259 -11.45 19.96 23.02
CA ASP A 259 -11.35 21.39 22.78
C ASP A 259 -12.67 22.08 23.21
N VAL A 260 -12.54 23.27 23.78
CA VAL A 260 -13.68 24.12 24.20
C VAL A 260 -14.61 24.54 23.04
N LYS A 261 -14.14 24.43 21.79
CA LYS A 261 -14.97 24.69 20.61
C LYS A 261 -16.11 23.69 20.38
N TYR A 262 -16.03 22.52 21.03
CA TYR A 262 -17.04 21.48 20.93
C TYR A 262 -18.07 21.56 22.03
N GLU A 263 -19.33 21.24 21.72
CA GLU A 263 -20.38 21.09 22.70
C GLU A 263 -19.98 19.97 23.70
N GLY A 264 -19.97 20.28 24.99
CA GLY A 264 -19.45 19.38 26.02
C GLY A 264 -17.93 19.26 26.10
N GLY A 265 -17.17 20.14 25.40
CA GLY A 265 -15.70 20.21 25.46
C GLY A 265 -14.97 19.06 24.77
N ARG A 266 -15.64 18.23 23.98
CA ARG A 266 -15.04 17.05 23.35
C ARG A 266 -15.82 16.59 22.13
N GLN A 267 -15.10 16.21 21.07
CA GLN A 267 -15.62 15.43 19.93
C GLN A 267 -15.08 14.01 20.00
N THR A 268 -15.91 13.02 19.72
CA THR A 268 -15.51 11.61 19.66
C THR A 268 -16.14 10.95 18.44
N ASP A 269 -15.30 10.49 17.53
CA ASP A 269 -15.71 9.78 16.32
C ASP A 269 -15.25 8.31 16.42
N ILE A 270 -16.19 7.38 16.35
CA ILE A 270 -15.96 5.94 16.42
C ILE A 270 -16.39 5.32 15.11
N ASN A 271 -15.51 4.55 14.49
CA ASN A 271 -15.79 3.84 13.25
C ASN A 271 -15.50 2.35 13.41
N LYS A 272 -16.37 1.52 12.85
CA LYS A 272 -16.24 0.06 12.77
C LYS A 272 -16.38 -0.37 11.32
N GLN A 273 -15.39 -1.07 10.82
CA GLN A 273 -15.38 -1.59 9.45
C GLN A 273 -15.30 -3.11 9.48
N GLN A 274 -15.97 -3.74 8.53
CA GLN A 274 -15.81 -5.18 8.27
C GLN A 274 -15.56 -5.39 6.78
N GLU A 275 -14.70 -6.35 6.46
CA GLU A 275 -14.48 -6.83 5.11
C GLU A 275 -14.57 -8.35 5.10
N TYR A 276 -15.40 -8.87 4.20
CA TYR A 276 -15.42 -10.27 3.81
C TYR A 276 -14.87 -10.37 2.38
N TYR A 277 -13.86 -11.16 2.18
CA TYR A 277 -13.16 -11.29 0.90
C TYR A 277 -12.99 -12.74 0.53
N LEU A 278 -13.36 -13.07 -0.70
CA LEU A 278 -13.12 -14.36 -1.34
C LEU A 278 -12.49 -14.15 -2.69
N SER A 279 -11.48 -14.96 -3.02
CA SER A 279 -10.84 -14.95 -4.34
C SER A 279 -10.59 -16.38 -4.82
N ALA A 280 -10.80 -16.58 -6.11
CA ALA A 280 -10.43 -17.82 -6.79
C ALA A 280 -9.73 -17.47 -8.10
N THR A 281 -8.53 -18.03 -8.31
CA THR A 281 -7.75 -17.87 -9.53
C THR A 281 -7.40 -19.23 -10.08
N ILE A 282 -7.73 -19.47 -11.34
CA ILE A 282 -7.31 -20.65 -12.07
C ILE A 282 -6.33 -20.24 -13.17
N GLN A 283 -5.21 -20.95 -13.26
CA GLN A 283 -4.20 -20.75 -14.30
C GLN A 283 -4.12 -22.02 -15.14
N TRP A 284 -4.01 -21.84 -16.45
CA TRP A 284 -3.73 -22.88 -17.42
C TRP A 284 -2.46 -22.54 -18.21
N GLN A 285 -1.52 -23.46 -18.20
CA GLN A 285 -0.22 -23.34 -18.86
C GLN A 285 0.07 -24.63 -19.66
N PRO A 286 -0.51 -24.80 -20.86
CA PRO A 286 -0.33 -26.00 -21.68
C PRO A 286 1.09 -26.19 -22.21
N CYS A 287 1.86 -25.10 -22.28
CA CYS A 287 3.25 -25.14 -22.73
C CYS A 287 4.04 -23.97 -22.12
N SER A 288 5.36 -23.99 -22.27
CA SER A 288 6.24 -22.90 -21.78
C SER A 288 6.02 -21.57 -22.50
N THR A 289 5.42 -21.61 -23.71
CA THR A 289 5.22 -20.41 -24.55
C THR A 289 3.93 -19.66 -24.22
N PHE A 290 2.91 -20.36 -23.71
CA PHE A 290 1.58 -19.80 -23.47
C PHE A 290 1.08 -20.10 -22.07
N SER A 291 0.55 -19.10 -21.41
CA SER A 291 -0.18 -19.24 -20.15
C SER A 291 -1.32 -18.24 -20.04
N THR A 292 -2.40 -18.66 -19.42
CA THR A 292 -3.57 -17.82 -19.18
C THR A 292 -4.05 -18.04 -17.75
N SER A 293 -4.69 -17.02 -17.17
CA SER A 293 -5.38 -17.15 -15.90
C SER A 293 -6.67 -16.37 -15.85
N TRP A 294 -7.58 -16.84 -15.01
CA TRP A 294 -8.82 -16.16 -14.72
C TRP A 294 -9.00 -16.06 -13.22
N ALA A 295 -9.02 -14.84 -12.72
CA ALA A 295 -9.17 -14.53 -11.30
C ALA A 295 -10.52 -13.86 -11.05
N ASN A 296 -11.21 -14.27 -10.01
CA ASN A 296 -12.49 -13.68 -9.57
C ASN A 296 -12.43 -13.38 -8.08
N ASP A 297 -12.76 -12.15 -7.71
CA ASP A 297 -12.81 -11.69 -6.35
C ASP A 297 -14.20 -11.19 -5.99
N LEU A 298 -14.69 -11.58 -4.83
CA LEU A 298 -15.92 -11.07 -4.22
C LEU A 298 -15.56 -10.37 -2.91
N VAL A 299 -15.99 -9.12 -2.77
CA VAL A 299 -15.70 -8.29 -1.59
C VAL A 299 -16.99 -7.68 -1.07
N LEU A 300 -17.22 -7.83 0.22
CA LEU A 300 -18.26 -7.14 0.97
C LEU A 300 -17.59 -6.24 2.02
N ASN A 301 -17.86 -4.94 1.97
CA ASN A 301 -17.37 -3.97 2.94
C ASN A 301 -18.54 -3.27 3.63
N THR A 302 -18.43 -3.10 4.95
CA THR A 302 -19.39 -2.32 5.72
C THR A 302 -18.68 -1.26 6.57
N LEU A 303 -19.36 -0.16 6.83
CA LEU A 303 -18.92 0.86 7.79
C LEU A 303 -20.10 1.21 8.71
N ASP A 304 -19.85 1.17 10.01
CA ASP A 304 -20.73 1.69 11.06
C ASP A 304 -19.97 2.76 11.85
N ASN A 305 -20.65 3.85 12.24
CA ASN A 305 -20.05 4.91 13.05
C ASN A 305 -21.08 5.56 13.97
N ASN A 306 -20.60 6.37 14.91
CA ASN A 306 -21.44 7.11 15.87
C ASN A 306 -21.81 8.52 15.41
N LEU A 307 -21.51 8.88 14.15
CA LEU A 307 -21.81 10.21 13.63
C LEU A 307 -23.31 10.41 13.45
N PRO A 308 -23.85 11.63 13.65
CA PRO A 308 -25.21 11.96 13.30
C PRO A 308 -25.52 11.61 11.84
N ASN A 309 -26.70 11.06 11.57
CA ASN A 309 -27.13 10.63 10.23
C ASN A 309 -26.22 9.57 9.59
N ASN A 310 -25.69 8.66 10.40
CA ASN A 310 -24.85 7.56 9.93
C ASN A 310 -25.54 6.76 8.80
N PRO A 311 -25.00 6.76 7.56
CA PRO A 311 -25.59 6.05 6.43
C PRO A 311 -25.42 4.54 6.52
N ASN A 312 -24.51 4.01 7.37
CA ASN A 312 -24.18 2.59 7.46
C ASN A 312 -24.00 1.94 6.08
N PRO A 313 -23.04 2.40 5.26
CA PRO A 313 -22.88 1.92 3.90
C PRO A 313 -22.43 0.46 3.86
N THR A 314 -22.96 -0.25 2.89
CA THR A 314 -22.52 -1.59 2.49
C THR A 314 -22.13 -1.57 1.03
N ARG A 315 -20.89 -1.96 0.71
CA ARG A 315 -20.37 -2.01 -0.64
C ARG A 315 -20.12 -3.45 -1.05
N TYR A 316 -20.71 -3.83 -2.17
CA TYR A 316 -20.47 -5.10 -2.86
C TYR A 316 -19.56 -4.83 -4.05
N THR A 317 -18.45 -5.58 -4.15
CA THR A 317 -17.54 -5.46 -5.28
C THR A 317 -17.28 -6.84 -5.85
N TRP A 318 -17.45 -6.97 -7.15
CA TRP A 318 -17.00 -8.12 -7.92
C TRP A 318 -15.93 -7.66 -8.92
N LEU A 319 -14.77 -8.33 -8.87
CA LEU A 319 -13.72 -8.14 -9.86
C LEU A 319 -13.47 -9.45 -10.59
N SER A 320 -13.32 -9.38 -11.90
CA SER A 320 -12.95 -10.49 -12.74
C SER A 320 -11.77 -10.08 -13.62
N ALA A 321 -10.64 -10.75 -13.50
CA ALA A 321 -9.44 -10.46 -14.27
C ALA A 321 -9.09 -11.63 -15.16
N PHE A 322 -9.03 -11.40 -16.46
CA PHE A 322 -8.57 -12.35 -17.46
C PHE A 322 -7.19 -11.97 -17.94
N ASN A 323 -6.23 -12.89 -17.87
CA ASN A 323 -4.84 -12.66 -18.19
C ASN A 323 -4.36 -13.63 -19.28
N LEU A 324 -3.56 -13.11 -20.19
CA LEU A 324 -2.88 -13.87 -21.24
C LEU A 324 -1.39 -13.54 -21.20
N ARG A 325 -0.53 -14.55 -21.27
CA ARG A 325 0.91 -14.39 -21.49
C ARG A 325 1.37 -15.24 -22.64
N TYR A 326 2.15 -14.61 -23.50
CA TYR A 326 2.83 -15.26 -24.61
C TYR A 326 4.33 -15.00 -24.54
N GLN A 327 5.13 -16.07 -24.63
CA GLN A 327 6.59 -16.03 -24.54
C GLN A 327 7.18 -16.65 -25.80
N TRP A 328 7.99 -15.90 -26.54
CA TRP A 328 8.61 -16.37 -27.76
C TRP A 328 9.93 -15.64 -28.05
N LYS A 329 11.01 -16.40 -28.24
CA LYS A 329 12.34 -15.87 -28.65
C LYS A 329 12.75 -14.57 -27.94
N GLY A 330 12.71 -14.58 -26.60
CA GLY A 330 13.08 -13.41 -25.79
C GLY A 330 11.99 -12.36 -25.65
N LEU A 331 10.86 -12.43 -26.37
CA LEU A 331 9.70 -11.58 -26.17
C LEU A 331 8.74 -12.23 -25.15
N THR A 332 8.34 -11.47 -24.15
CA THR A 332 7.20 -11.79 -23.27
C THR A 332 6.16 -10.70 -23.43
N ALA A 333 5.00 -11.06 -23.96
CA ALA A 333 3.83 -10.20 -24.08
C ALA A 333 2.79 -10.64 -23.06
N THR A 334 2.25 -9.71 -22.27
CA THR A 334 1.19 -10.00 -21.29
C THR A 334 0.05 -9.00 -21.48
N GLY A 335 -1.17 -9.54 -21.61
CA GLY A 335 -2.41 -8.77 -21.63
C GLY A 335 -3.28 -9.12 -20.43
N THR A 336 -3.86 -8.14 -19.80
CA THR A 336 -4.82 -8.29 -18.68
C THR A 336 -6.04 -7.44 -18.97
N LEU A 337 -7.22 -7.98 -18.78
CA LEU A 337 -8.48 -7.23 -18.77
C LEU A 337 -9.18 -7.45 -17.45
N VAL A 338 -9.34 -6.38 -16.68
CA VAL A 338 -10.08 -6.41 -15.41
C VAL A 338 -11.45 -5.83 -15.63
N HIS A 339 -12.49 -6.57 -15.28
CA HIS A 339 -13.86 -6.06 -15.15
C HIS A 339 -14.19 -5.87 -13.67
N THR A 340 -14.67 -4.70 -13.30
CA THR A 340 -15.07 -4.38 -11.93
C THR A 340 -16.53 -3.93 -11.91
N LEU A 341 -17.33 -4.58 -11.07
CA LEU A 341 -18.70 -4.20 -10.75
C LEU A 341 -18.79 -3.78 -9.28
N ILE A 342 -19.44 -2.66 -9.02
CA ILE A 342 -19.60 -2.12 -7.68
C ILE A 342 -21.05 -1.70 -7.50
N ALA A 343 -21.66 -2.19 -6.43
CA ALA A 343 -22.95 -1.74 -5.93
C ALA A 343 -22.80 -1.31 -4.48
N GLU A 344 -23.51 -0.25 -4.12
CA GLU A 344 -23.56 0.24 -2.75
C GLU A 344 -25.01 0.31 -2.26
N ASP A 345 -25.17 0.06 -0.97
CA ASP A 345 -26.43 0.23 -0.27
C ASP A 345 -26.21 1.02 1.02
N VAL A 346 -27.23 1.79 1.45
CA VAL A 346 -27.16 2.62 2.65
C VAL A 346 -28.46 2.50 3.43
N LYS A 347 -28.38 2.54 4.76
CA LYS A 347 -29.58 2.53 5.60
C LYS A 347 -30.32 3.88 5.58
N SER A 348 -29.60 4.97 5.35
CA SER A 348 -30.16 6.33 5.31
C SER A 348 -29.35 7.24 4.39
N GLY A 349 -30.01 8.23 3.78
CA GLY A 349 -29.39 9.20 2.89
C GLY A 349 -29.24 8.71 1.44
N ASN A 350 -28.44 9.43 0.67
CA ASN A 350 -28.20 9.12 -0.74
C ASN A 350 -27.03 8.14 -0.88
N ARG A 351 -27.10 7.28 -1.88
CA ARG A 351 -26.03 6.38 -2.29
C ARG A 351 -25.52 6.73 -3.68
N PRO A 352 -24.26 6.45 -4.02
CA PRO A 352 -23.79 6.60 -5.38
C PRO A 352 -24.43 5.55 -6.30
N ASP A 353 -24.41 5.84 -7.61
CA ASP A 353 -24.84 4.90 -8.63
C ASP A 353 -23.95 3.66 -8.68
N ASN A 354 -24.52 2.54 -9.12
CA ASN A 354 -23.77 1.33 -9.41
C ASN A 354 -22.74 1.59 -10.53
N ARG A 355 -21.58 0.95 -10.43
CA ARG A 355 -20.47 1.19 -11.36
C ARG A 355 -20.01 -0.09 -12.02
N SER A 356 -19.74 0.01 -13.32
CA SER A 356 -19.16 -1.06 -14.12
C SER A 356 -18.04 -0.50 -14.98
N ARG A 357 -16.86 -1.15 -14.96
CA ARG A 357 -15.71 -0.69 -15.75
C ARG A 357 -14.81 -1.83 -16.18
N PHE A 358 -14.32 -1.72 -17.43
CA PHE A 358 -13.21 -2.51 -17.93
C PHE A 358 -11.90 -1.69 -17.85
N SER A 359 -10.83 -2.34 -17.38
CA SER A 359 -9.51 -1.75 -17.23
C SER A 359 -8.47 -2.65 -17.92
N PRO A 360 -8.01 -2.31 -19.13
CA PRO A 360 -7.01 -3.07 -19.84
C PRO A 360 -5.59 -2.75 -19.38
N THR A 361 -4.72 -3.75 -19.44
CA THR A 361 -3.27 -3.62 -19.25
C THR A 361 -2.56 -4.42 -20.34
N LEU A 362 -1.53 -3.82 -20.96
CA LEU A 362 -0.66 -4.47 -21.93
C LEU A 362 0.79 -4.24 -21.51
N SER A 363 1.60 -5.29 -21.51
CA SER A 363 3.03 -5.14 -21.27
C SER A 363 3.85 -6.05 -22.18
N PHE A 364 5.00 -5.54 -22.56
CA PHE A 364 5.97 -6.21 -23.40
C PHE A 364 7.33 -6.14 -22.72
N ILE A 365 8.00 -7.29 -22.65
CA ILE A 365 9.38 -7.40 -22.21
C ILE A 365 10.12 -8.09 -23.34
N TYR A 366 11.19 -7.46 -23.81
CA TYR A 366 11.99 -8.00 -24.89
C TYR A 366 13.45 -8.10 -24.49
N ARG A 367 14.03 -9.28 -24.62
CA ARG A 367 15.46 -9.57 -24.44
C ARG A 367 16.07 -9.76 -25.84
N PRO A 368 16.69 -8.72 -26.44
CA PRO A 368 17.15 -8.77 -27.83
C PRO A 368 18.28 -9.77 -28.08
N TRP A 369 19.10 -10.04 -27.08
CA TRP A 369 20.24 -10.94 -27.18
C TRP A 369 20.31 -11.91 -26.00
N GLU A 370 20.41 -13.20 -26.27
CA GLU A 370 20.53 -14.22 -25.21
C GLU A 370 21.85 -14.09 -24.43
N LYS A 371 22.92 -13.63 -25.09
CA LYS A 371 24.25 -13.43 -24.48
C LYS A 371 24.26 -12.33 -23.41
N TYR A 372 23.42 -11.31 -23.55
CA TYR A 372 23.38 -10.16 -22.67
C TYR A 372 22.10 -10.15 -21.85
N SER A 373 22.23 -9.85 -20.55
CA SER A 373 21.08 -9.62 -19.68
C SER A 373 20.53 -8.21 -19.85
N LEU A 374 20.06 -7.89 -21.06
CA LEU A 374 19.43 -6.64 -21.42
C LEU A 374 17.94 -6.89 -21.64
N PHE A 375 17.09 -6.16 -20.93
CA PHE A 375 15.64 -6.24 -21.04
C PHE A 375 15.07 -4.87 -21.36
N LEU A 376 14.30 -4.78 -22.43
CA LEU A 376 13.49 -3.62 -22.79
C LEU A 376 12.06 -3.87 -22.35
N ARG A 377 11.44 -2.87 -21.73
CA ARG A 377 10.07 -2.97 -21.21
C ARG A 377 9.21 -1.86 -21.76
N LEU A 378 7.99 -2.20 -22.13
CA LEU A 378 6.93 -1.27 -22.50
C LEU A 378 5.65 -1.68 -21.81
N MET A 379 4.91 -0.71 -21.23
CA MET A 379 3.66 -0.98 -20.54
C MET A 379 2.66 0.13 -20.76
N TYR A 380 1.41 -0.28 -20.97
CA TYR A 380 0.21 0.53 -20.84
C TYR A 380 -0.72 -0.09 -19.80
N LYS A 381 -1.26 0.72 -18.89
CA LYS A 381 -2.22 0.26 -17.89
C LYS A 381 -3.31 1.30 -17.66
N ASP A 382 -4.57 0.85 -17.67
CA ASP A 382 -5.72 1.63 -17.22
C ASP A 382 -6.18 1.11 -15.86
N THR A 383 -6.31 2.00 -14.89
CA THR A 383 -6.81 1.68 -13.55
C THR A 383 -7.81 2.74 -13.11
N PHE A 384 -8.59 2.44 -12.09
CA PHE A 384 -9.44 3.44 -11.48
C PHE A 384 -9.54 3.24 -9.96
N ARG A 385 -9.79 4.32 -9.26
CA ARG A 385 -9.99 4.36 -7.82
C ARG A 385 -11.45 4.72 -7.52
N VAL A 386 -12.11 3.88 -6.77
CA VAL A 386 -13.46 4.16 -6.26
C VAL A 386 -13.36 5.13 -5.09
N PRO A 387 -14.28 6.13 -4.96
CA PRO A 387 -14.35 6.97 -3.78
C PRO A 387 -14.44 6.12 -2.49
N THR A 388 -13.73 6.52 -1.46
CA THR A 388 -13.76 5.85 -0.15
C THR A 388 -15.06 6.17 0.59
N PHE A 389 -15.35 5.46 1.67
CA PHE A 389 -16.52 5.81 2.48
C PHE A 389 -16.38 7.21 3.11
N ASN A 390 -15.17 7.65 3.46
CA ASN A 390 -14.95 9.02 3.91
C ASN A 390 -15.20 10.03 2.79
N ASP A 391 -14.76 9.76 1.55
CA ASP A 391 -15.01 10.64 0.40
C ASP A 391 -16.53 10.83 0.16
N LEU A 392 -17.32 9.79 0.38
CA LEU A 392 -18.76 9.78 0.10
C LEU A 392 -19.60 10.28 1.28
N TYR A 393 -19.25 9.87 2.53
CA TYR A 393 -20.17 9.93 3.66
C TYR A 393 -19.64 10.66 4.90
N TYR A 394 -18.36 11.14 4.90
CA TYR A 394 -17.85 11.86 6.06
C TYR A 394 -18.63 13.16 6.26
N GLN A 395 -19.00 13.43 7.51
CA GLN A 395 -19.88 14.54 7.87
C GLN A 395 -19.45 15.87 7.24
N ARG A 396 -20.37 16.58 6.60
CA ARG A 396 -20.22 17.89 5.95
C ARG A 396 -19.24 17.93 4.77
N MET A 397 -18.29 16.98 4.66
CA MET A 397 -17.31 16.94 3.59
C MET A 397 -17.66 15.97 2.49
N GLY A 398 -18.32 14.86 2.83
CA GLY A 398 -18.64 13.78 1.91
C GLY A 398 -19.55 14.21 0.76
N ASN A 399 -19.41 13.51 -0.37
CA ASN A 399 -20.19 13.78 -1.58
C ASN A 399 -20.50 12.46 -2.31
N THR A 400 -21.77 12.08 -2.34
CA THR A 400 -22.23 10.84 -2.98
C THR A 400 -22.22 10.91 -4.51
N ASP A 401 -22.11 12.11 -5.11
CA ASP A 401 -22.06 12.32 -6.57
C ASP A 401 -20.64 12.16 -7.15
N LEU A 402 -19.67 11.78 -6.32
CA LEU A 402 -18.28 11.60 -6.78
C LEU A 402 -18.18 10.48 -7.81
N ARG A 403 -17.49 10.81 -8.91
CA ARG A 403 -17.05 9.85 -9.91
C ARG A 403 -15.73 9.20 -9.48
N PRO A 404 -15.46 7.94 -9.88
CA PRO A 404 -14.16 7.32 -9.68
C PRO A 404 -13.04 8.08 -10.40
N GLU A 405 -11.89 8.22 -9.74
CA GLU A 405 -10.67 8.67 -10.40
C GLU A 405 -10.23 7.63 -11.43
N LYS A 406 -9.74 8.07 -12.58
CA LYS A 406 -9.24 7.24 -13.67
C LYS A 406 -7.77 7.54 -13.88
N ALA A 407 -6.91 6.50 -13.85
CA ALA A 407 -5.50 6.65 -14.10
C ALA A 407 -5.07 5.81 -15.31
N ARG A 408 -4.34 6.44 -16.25
CA ARG A 408 -3.67 5.78 -17.37
C ARG A 408 -2.17 5.90 -17.19
N GLU A 409 -1.49 4.79 -17.26
CA GLU A 409 -0.07 4.68 -17.01
C GLU A 409 0.64 4.21 -18.26
N TYR A 410 1.69 4.92 -18.66
CA TYR A 410 2.58 4.56 -19.76
C TYR A 410 4.00 4.47 -19.20
N ASN A 411 4.68 3.37 -19.47
CA ASN A 411 6.04 3.14 -19.02
C ASN A 411 6.91 2.58 -20.14
N ILE A 412 8.13 3.09 -20.23
CA ILE A 412 9.21 2.52 -21.02
C ILE A 412 10.41 2.32 -20.11
N GLY A 413 11.02 1.14 -20.14
CA GLY A 413 12.13 0.83 -19.24
C GLY A 413 13.20 -0.03 -19.88
N ILE A 414 14.40 0.10 -19.33
CA ILE A 414 15.57 -0.71 -19.68
C ILE A 414 16.16 -1.27 -18.40
N THR A 415 16.44 -2.57 -18.39
CA THR A 415 17.28 -3.19 -17.33
C THR A 415 18.44 -3.90 -18.01
N TRP A 416 19.63 -3.55 -17.57
CA TRP A 416 20.85 -4.23 -17.96
C TRP A 416 21.54 -4.80 -16.71
N SER A 417 22.07 -6.02 -16.81
CA SER A 417 22.92 -6.61 -15.78
C SER A 417 24.09 -7.36 -16.39
N GLY A 418 25.23 -7.32 -15.73
CA GLY A 418 26.44 -7.95 -16.18
C GLY A 418 27.62 -7.71 -15.23
N THR A 419 28.80 -8.17 -15.66
CA THR A 419 30.09 -7.98 -14.98
C THR A 419 31.02 -7.17 -15.86
N PRO A 420 30.79 -5.83 -15.99
CA PRO A 420 31.55 -4.99 -16.92
C PRO A 420 33.00 -4.76 -16.47
N PHE A 421 33.29 -4.94 -15.17
CA PHE A 421 34.59 -4.71 -14.57
C PHE A 421 35.08 -5.95 -13.82
N SER A 422 36.37 -6.25 -13.89
CA SER A 422 36.97 -7.40 -13.20
C SER A 422 36.91 -7.32 -11.67
N PHE A 423 36.70 -6.13 -11.13
CA PHE A 423 36.60 -5.88 -9.69
C PHE A 423 35.16 -5.91 -9.19
N THR A 424 34.14 -6.27 -10.01
CA THR A 424 32.74 -6.35 -9.61
C THR A 424 32.23 -7.76 -9.77
N ASN A 425 31.43 -8.25 -8.80
CA ASN A 425 30.71 -9.51 -8.94
C ASN A 425 29.53 -9.35 -9.92
N TYR A 426 28.83 -8.23 -9.84
CA TYR A 426 27.79 -7.85 -10.78
C TYR A 426 27.53 -6.34 -10.74
N VAL A 427 26.98 -5.82 -11.82
CA VAL A 427 26.37 -4.49 -11.91
C VAL A 427 25.00 -4.66 -12.55
N MET A 428 23.98 -4.06 -11.95
CA MET A 428 22.63 -3.99 -12.51
C MET A 428 22.19 -2.53 -12.57
N LEU A 429 21.81 -2.07 -13.75
CA LEU A 429 21.24 -0.75 -13.99
C LEU A 429 19.82 -0.90 -14.52
N THR A 430 18.86 -0.23 -13.87
CA THR A 430 17.49 -0.12 -14.33
C THR A 430 17.16 1.35 -14.52
N VAL A 431 16.57 1.68 -15.67
CA VAL A 431 16.07 3.03 -16.00
C VAL A 431 14.66 2.88 -16.52
N ASP A 432 13.72 3.58 -15.91
CA ASP A 432 12.32 3.65 -16.31
C ASP A 432 11.91 5.11 -16.53
N GLY A 433 11.31 5.41 -17.69
CA GLY A 433 10.61 6.64 -17.95
C GLY A 433 9.11 6.40 -17.94
N TYR A 434 8.32 7.33 -17.42
CA TYR A 434 6.88 7.14 -17.32
C TYR A 434 6.10 8.44 -17.52
N PHE A 435 4.87 8.26 -18.00
CA PHE A 435 3.85 9.28 -18.10
C PHE A 435 2.53 8.72 -17.56
N ASN A 436 1.92 9.41 -16.59
CA ASN A 436 0.62 9.02 -16.03
C ASN A 436 -0.37 10.17 -16.21
N GLU A 437 -1.58 9.84 -16.61
CA GLU A 437 -2.70 10.75 -16.71
C GLU A 437 -3.76 10.37 -15.68
N VAL A 438 -4.12 11.29 -14.77
CA VAL A 438 -5.19 11.10 -13.80
C VAL A 438 -6.33 12.04 -14.10
N ASN A 439 -7.52 11.50 -14.34
CA ASN A 439 -8.75 12.25 -14.60
C ASN A 439 -9.72 12.08 -13.42
N ASP A 440 -10.62 13.05 -13.22
CA ASP A 440 -11.61 13.08 -12.14
C ASP A 440 -10.97 12.96 -10.75
N LYS A 441 -9.81 13.60 -10.51
CA LYS A 441 -9.09 13.54 -9.24
C LYS A 441 -9.99 13.95 -8.08
N ILE A 442 -10.08 13.10 -7.04
CA ILE A 442 -10.88 13.39 -5.85
C ILE A 442 -10.00 14.15 -4.86
N VAL A 443 -10.42 15.38 -4.53
CA VAL A 443 -9.73 16.26 -3.60
C VAL A 443 -10.73 16.96 -2.68
N ALA A 444 -10.28 17.32 -1.48
CA ALA A 444 -11.03 18.19 -0.59
C ALA A 444 -10.72 19.63 -0.98
N LEU A 445 -11.72 20.39 -1.35
CA LEU A 445 -11.62 21.80 -1.69
C LEU A 445 -12.35 22.65 -0.65
N PRO A 446 -11.79 23.84 -0.26
CA PRO A 446 -12.49 24.77 0.60
C PRO A 446 -13.64 25.41 -0.18
N THR A 447 -14.83 25.37 0.39
CA THR A 447 -15.97 26.20 -0.04
C THR A 447 -16.08 27.40 0.90
N THR A 448 -17.09 28.24 0.73
CA THR A 448 -17.28 29.45 1.56
C THR A 448 -17.35 29.13 3.07
N TYR A 449 -17.86 27.95 3.46
CA TYR A 449 -18.08 27.61 4.87
C TYR A 449 -17.45 26.31 5.32
N VAL A 450 -17.24 25.33 4.41
CA VAL A 450 -16.78 23.99 4.73
C VAL A 450 -15.88 23.44 3.62
N TRP A 451 -15.05 22.44 3.95
CA TRP A 451 -14.37 21.64 2.95
C TRP A 451 -15.35 20.64 2.35
N LYS A 452 -15.29 20.43 1.03
CA LYS A 452 -16.12 19.44 0.33
C LYS A 452 -15.28 18.56 -0.60
N MET A 453 -15.57 17.28 -0.61
CA MET A 453 -14.96 16.33 -1.55
C MET A 453 -15.54 16.57 -2.95
N MET A 454 -14.67 16.76 -3.93
CA MET A 454 -15.03 17.05 -5.31
C MET A 454 -14.11 16.33 -6.28
N ASN A 455 -14.64 15.97 -7.46
CA ASN A 455 -13.80 15.61 -8.59
C ASN A 455 -13.23 16.89 -9.18
N PHE A 456 -11.95 17.07 -9.06
CA PHE A 456 -11.27 18.26 -9.56
C PHE A 456 -10.12 17.86 -10.45
N GLY A 457 -10.22 18.30 -11.70
CA GLY A 457 -9.08 18.40 -12.56
C GLY A 457 -8.60 17.14 -13.24
N LYS A 458 -7.61 17.41 -14.06
CA LYS A 458 -6.79 16.47 -14.79
C LYS A 458 -5.35 16.69 -14.39
N VAL A 459 -4.65 15.65 -13.98
CA VAL A 459 -3.25 15.71 -13.54
C VAL A 459 -2.39 14.88 -14.48
N HIS A 460 -1.34 15.49 -15.02
CA HIS A 460 -0.28 14.79 -15.75
C HIS A 460 0.94 14.61 -14.86
N ILE A 461 1.46 13.40 -14.80
CA ILE A 461 2.63 13.06 -14.01
C ILE A 461 3.67 12.47 -14.96
N THR A 462 4.82 13.12 -15.06
CA THR A 462 5.96 12.66 -15.88
C THR A 462 7.15 12.41 -14.97
N GLY A 463 7.90 11.35 -15.21
CA GLY A 463 9.08 11.10 -14.38
C GLY A 463 10.01 10.04 -14.92
N ALA A 464 11.11 9.86 -14.20
CA ALA A 464 12.11 8.84 -14.46
C ALA A 464 12.63 8.26 -13.15
N ASP A 465 12.77 6.94 -13.13
CA ASP A 465 13.33 6.16 -12.02
C ASP A 465 14.64 5.50 -12.47
N ILE A 466 15.71 5.64 -11.69
CA ILE A 466 17.00 5.02 -11.95
C ILE A 466 17.41 4.20 -10.72
N THR A 467 17.76 2.95 -10.91
CA THR A 467 18.30 2.07 -9.87
C THR A 467 19.63 1.49 -10.34
N LEU A 468 20.67 1.69 -9.53
CA LEU A 468 21.97 1.05 -9.70
C LEU A 468 22.21 0.11 -8.51
N ARG A 469 22.56 -1.14 -8.79
CA ARG A 469 23.00 -2.12 -7.79
C ARG A 469 24.30 -2.74 -8.24
N THR A 470 25.28 -2.82 -7.33
CA THR A 470 26.55 -3.49 -7.61
C THR A 470 27.06 -4.18 -6.35
N SER A 471 27.82 -5.24 -6.53
CA SER A 471 28.57 -5.92 -5.49
C SER A 471 30.04 -5.97 -5.92
N ILE A 472 30.91 -5.54 -5.01
CA ILE A 472 32.36 -5.45 -5.21
C ILE A 472 32.98 -6.34 -4.14
N PRO A 473 33.68 -7.43 -4.51
CA PRO A 473 34.46 -8.23 -3.57
C PRO A 473 35.71 -7.46 -3.16
N ILE A 474 35.79 -7.08 -1.88
CA ILE A 474 36.98 -6.41 -1.34
C ILE A 474 38.02 -7.43 -0.86
N HIS A 475 37.56 -8.51 -0.25
CA HIS A 475 38.35 -9.59 0.27
C HIS A 475 37.59 -10.91 0.21
N ARG A 476 38.23 -12.06 0.43
CA ARG A 476 37.59 -13.40 0.35
C ARG A 476 36.28 -13.55 1.14
N ASN A 477 36.12 -12.77 2.23
CA ASN A 477 34.93 -12.83 3.12
C ASN A 477 34.23 -11.45 3.26
N ILE A 478 34.57 -10.47 2.42
CA ILE A 478 34.05 -9.10 2.53
C ILE A 478 33.56 -8.64 1.16
N ASP A 479 32.24 -8.48 1.01
CA ASP A 479 31.61 -7.91 -0.15
C ASP A 479 31.03 -6.53 0.16
N LEU A 480 31.34 -5.54 -0.64
CA LEU A 480 30.73 -4.22 -0.59
C LEU A 480 29.54 -4.19 -1.55
N SER A 481 28.33 -4.09 -1.02
CA SER A 481 27.12 -3.92 -1.81
C SER A 481 26.69 -2.46 -1.83
N ILE A 482 26.59 -1.88 -3.02
CA ILE A 482 26.15 -0.50 -3.23
C ILE A 482 24.81 -0.53 -3.96
N THR A 483 23.81 0.17 -3.42
CA THR A 483 22.54 0.41 -4.07
C THR A 483 22.28 1.91 -4.10
N GLY A 484 22.11 2.47 -5.29
CA GLY A 484 21.71 3.85 -5.53
C GLY A 484 20.36 3.91 -6.23
N ASN A 485 19.47 4.77 -5.75
CA ASN A 485 18.18 5.02 -6.37
C ASN A 485 18.02 6.52 -6.60
N TYR A 486 17.55 6.89 -7.78
CA TYR A 486 17.20 8.26 -8.12
C TYR A 486 15.82 8.28 -8.76
N THR A 487 14.97 9.17 -8.30
CA THR A 487 13.63 9.39 -8.86
C THR A 487 13.46 10.87 -9.16
N TYR A 488 13.15 11.20 -10.41
CA TYR A 488 12.65 12.51 -10.81
C TYR A 488 11.17 12.38 -11.16
N GLN A 489 10.34 13.26 -10.62
CA GLN A 489 8.93 13.30 -10.97
C GLN A 489 8.37 14.73 -10.94
N LYS A 490 7.46 15.02 -11.87
CA LYS A 490 6.78 16.28 -12.01
C LYS A 490 5.28 16.00 -12.21
N ALA A 491 4.45 16.50 -11.30
CA ALA A 491 3.00 16.45 -11.40
C ALA A 491 2.48 17.85 -11.72
N ILE A 492 1.66 17.99 -12.75
CA ILE A 492 1.09 19.25 -13.22
C ILE A 492 -0.41 19.09 -13.31
N ASP A 493 -1.15 20.01 -12.71
CA ASP A 493 -2.56 20.20 -12.98
C ASP A 493 -2.74 20.82 -14.37
N VAL A 494 -3.42 20.11 -15.25
CA VAL A 494 -3.71 20.54 -16.62
C VAL A 494 -5.21 20.76 -16.84
N THR A 495 -5.93 21.00 -15.75
CA THR A 495 -7.36 21.33 -15.83
C THR A 495 -7.53 22.61 -16.62
N SER A 496 -8.35 22.59 -17.67
CA SER A 496 -8.70 23.81 -18.40
C SER A 496 -9.56 24.69 -17.48
N VAL A 497 -8.99 25.78 -17.00
CA VAL A 497 -9.75 26.80 -16.27
C VAL A 497 -10.37 27.73 -17.30
N SER A 498 -11.68 27.64 -17.48
CA SER A 498 -12.44 28.66 -18.20
C SER A 498 -12.56 29.88 -17.28
N TYR A 499 -11.69 30.87 -17.44
CA TYR A 499 -11.89 32.16 -16.82
C TYR A 499 -13.05 32.84 -17.52
N THR A 500 -14.23 32.86 -16.93
CA THR A 500 -15.19 33.92 -17.19
C THR A 500 -14.59 35.15 -16.54
N HIS A 501 -14.07 36.08 -17.34
CA HIS A 501 -13.63 37.39 -16.89
C HIS A 501 -14.82 38.10 -16.25
N LEU A 502 -14.90 38.12 -14.95
CA LEU A 502 -15.49 39.24 -14.22
C LEU A 502 -14.47 40.36 -14.29
N THR A 503 -14.51 41.17 -15.34
CA THR A 503 -13.95 42.50 -15.30
C THR A 503 -14.74 43.24 -14.23
N LEU A 504 -14.14 43.44 -13.06
CA LEU A 504 -14.60 44.46 -12.14
C LEU A 504 -14.54 45.81 -12.92
N PRO A 505 -15.63 46.59 -12.98
CA PRO A 505 -15.54 47.89 -13.55
C PRO A 505 -14.56 48.68 -12.68
N THR A 506 -13.44 49.08 -13.26
CA THR A 506 -12.59 50.14 -12.72
C THR A 506 -13.42 51.40 -12.73
N SER A 507 -14.02 51.74 -11.59
CA SER A 507 -14.52 53.10 -11.40
C SER A 507 -13.31 54.04 -11.37
N ASP A 508 -13.14 54.84 -12.38
CA ASP A 508 -12.23 55.97 -12.38
C ASP A 508 -12.55 56.83 -11.17
N LEU A 509 -11.67 56.86 -10.20
CA LEU A 509 -11.65 57.89 -9.17
C LEU A 509 -10.83 59.06 -9.74
N VAL A 510 -11.54 60.09 -10.13
CA VAL A 510 -11.00 61.46 -10.32
C VAL A 510 -10.81 62.09 -8.95
#